data_7cc551e5f447f6d0df1a864cf231baae
#
_entry.id   7cc551e5f447f6d0df1a864cf231baae
#
_cell.length_a   1.000
_cell.length_b   1.000
_cell.length_c   1.000
_cell.angle_alpha   90.00
_cell.angle_beta   90.00
_cell.angle_gamma   90.00
#
_symmetry.space_group_name_H-M   'P 1'
#
loop_
_entity.id
_entity.type
_entity.pdbx_description
1 polymer ?
#
loop_
_entity_poly.entity_id
_entity_poly.type
_entity_poly.pdbx_seq_one_letter_code
_entity_poly.pdbx_strand_id
1 'polypeptide(L)'
;MMPCRPVVARLLLKQGKAKVRHQTPFTIQLLVPAEHMYTQPLTLGVDTGSSAVGSAVADEKGTVVYLSQVEIRNDIAKTMKARAASRRNRRQRKTRYRKARWRNRKNSIRTGRFSPTMKSKIDAHLREIRFVQSLLPIASIVLETGTFDPHALKNPEVLQKKWFYQKGINYGFANTKAYVLTRDGYTCQNCTGKSKDTRLAVHHLVFRSHTGS
;
A
#
# COMPACT_ATOMS: atom_id res chain seq x y z
N MET A 1 -9.76 -23.47 9.58
CA MET A 1 -8.95 -24.70 9.47
C MET A 1 -7.85 -24.63 10.53
N MET A 2 -7.27 -25.76 10.96
CA MET A 2 -6.20 -25.79 11.95
C MET A 2 -4.89 -26.20 11.26
N PRO A 3 -3.77 -25.53 11.52
CA PRO A 3 -2.48 -26.00 11.04
C PRO A 3 -2.11 -27.32 11.71
N CYS A 4 -1.55 -28.24 10.96
CA CYS A 4 -1.05 -29.49 11.50
C CYS A 4 0.34 -29.82 10.94
N ARG A 5 1.14 -30.59 11.69
CA ARG A 5 2.46 -31.04 11.22
C ARG A 5 2.30 -31.97 10.02
N PRO A 6 3.16 -31.88 8.97
CA PRO A 6 3.07 -32.72 7.78
C PRO A 6 3.07 -34.22 8.09
N VAL A 7 3.78 -34.64 9.15
CA VAL A 7 3.83 -36.04 9.61
C VAL A 7 2.44 -36.52 10.05
N VAL A 8 1.73 -35.69 10.83
CA VAL A 8 0.38 -36.02 11.33
C VAL A 8 -0.59 -36.15 10.15
N ALA A 9 -0.55 -35.20 9.19
CA ALA A 9 -1.37 -35.24 7.99
C ALA A 9 -1.13 -36.54 7.19
N ARG A 10 0.14 -36.93 7.02
CA ARG A 10 0.53 -38.19 6.32
C ARG A 10 0.00 -39.44 7.03
N LEU A 11 0.10 -39.51 8.35
CA LEU A 11 -0.42 -40.61 9.14
C LEU A 11 -1.94 -40.72 9.03
N LEU A 12 -2.66 -39.59 9.15
CA LEU A 12 -4.13 -39.56 9.05
C LEU A 12 -4.61 -40.02 7.66
N LEU A 13 -3.93 -39.60 6.59
CA LEU A 13 -4.22 -40.07 5.24
C LEU A 13 -3.95 -41.55 5.06
N LYS A 14 -2.80 -42.05 5.57
CA LYS A 14 -2.44 -43.48 5.52
C LYS A 14 -3.42 -44.36 6.29
N GLN A 15 -3.95 -43.86 7.41
CA GLN A 15 -4.95 -44.57 8.22
C GLN A 15 -6.38 -44.47 7.67
N GLY A 16 -6.59 -43.77 6.56
CA GLY A 16 -7.94 -43.54 6.00
C GLY A 16 -8.84 -42.64 6.86
N LYS A 17 -8.29 -41.98 7.89
CA LYS A 17 -9.03 -41.06 8.78
C LYS A 17 -9.21 -39.67 8.22
N ALA A 18 -8.54 -39.35 7.12
CA ALA A 18 -8.66 -38.04 6.43
C ALA A 18 -8.64 -38.25 4.92
N LYS A 19 -9.15 -37.24 4.20
CA LYS A 19 -9.05 -37.12 2.74
C LYS A 19 -8.51 -35.77 2.34
N VAL A 20 -7.79 -35.70 1.22
CA VAL A 20 -7.33 -34.42 0.65
C VAL A 20 -8.53 -33.61 0.16
N ARG A 21 -8.62 -32.37 0.61
CA ARG A 21 -9.69 -31.42 0.19
C ARG A 21 -9.20 -30.42 -0.82
N HIS A 22 -8.02 -29.82 -0.59
CA HIS A 22 -7.36 -28.87 -1.49
C HIS A 22 -5.88 -29.16 -1.58
N GLN A 23 -5.28 -28.88 -2.73
CA GLN A 23 -3.84 -29.03 -2.94
C GLN A 23 -3.07 -27.75 -2.59
N THR A 24 -3.70 -26.59 -2.80
CA THR A 24 -3.08 -25.29 -2.52
C THR A 24 -4.09 -24.36 -1.86
N PRO A 25 -3.91 -23.99 -0.58
CA PRO A 25 -2.98 -24.61 0.38
C PRO A 25 -3.36 -26.05 0.65
N PHE A 26 -2.35 -26.90 0.95
CA PHE A 26 -2.62 -28.32 1.19
C PHE A 26 -3.51 -28.51 2.41
N THR A 27 -4.70 -29.04 2.18
CA THR A 27 -5.74 -29.17 3.20
C THR A 27 -6.33 -30.54 3.19
N ILE A 28 -6.39 -31.15 4.36
CA ILE A 28 -7.05 -32.44 4.58
C ILE A 28 -8.33 -32.24 5.39
N GLN A 29 -9.34 -33.01 5.08
CA GLN A 29 -10.59 -33.11 5.85
C GLN A 29 -10.59 -34.38 6.67
N LEU A 30 -10.78 -34.26 7.98
CA LEU A 30 -10.99 -35.41 8.86
C LEU A 30 -12.33 -36.08 8.55
N LEU A 31 -12.35 -37.39 8.51
CA LEU A 31 -13.54 -38.21 8.29
C LEU A 31 -14.16 -38.66 9.62
N VAL A 32 -13.42 -38.52 10.72
CA VAL A 32 -13.88 -38.82 12.05
C VAL A 32 -14.39 -37.56 12.72
N PRO A 33 -15.58 -37.55 13.36
CA PRO A 33 -16.04 -36.43 14.12
C PRO A 33 -15.05 -36.12 15.24
N ALA A 34 -14.67 -34.85 15.39
CA ALA A 34 -13.84 -34.40 16.51
C ALA A 34 -14.73 -34.28 17.74
N GLU A 35 -14.45 -35.02 18.80
CA GLU A 35 -15.19 -34.94 20.07
C GLU A 35 -15.06 -33.60 20.74
N HIS A 36 -13.92 -32.92 20.50
CA HIS A 36 -13.66 -31.57 21.00
C HIS A 36 -13.02 -30.70 19.91
N MET A 37 -13.61 -29.55 19.65
CA MET A 37 -13.07 -28.56 18.71
C MET A 37 -12.12 -27.58 19.42
N TYR A 38 -10.90 -28.05 19.71
CA TYR A 38 -9.86 -27.14 20.20
C TYR A 38 -9.25 -26.36 19.03
N THR A 39 -9.42 -25.05 19.03
CA THR A 39 -8.75 -24.16 18.08
C THR A 39 -7.64 -23.40 18.79
N GLN A 40 -6.43 -23.46 18.27
CA GLN A 40 -5.34 -22.61 18.77
C GLN A 40 -5.65 -21.16 18.42
N PRO A 41 -5.51 -20.21 19.34
CA PRO A 41 -5.62 -18.80 19.01
C PRO A 41 -4.43 -18.40 18.15
N LEU A 42 -4.74 -17.91 16.95
CA LEU A 42 -3.73 -17.44 15.99
C LEU A 42 -3.87 -15.94 15.83
N THR A 43 -2.73 -15.27 15.71
CA THR A 43 -2.66 -13.81 15.45
C THR A 43 -2.24 -13.57 14.01
N LEU A 44 -3.04 -12.79 13.28
CA LEU A 44 -2.73 -12.34 11.94
C LEU A 44 -2.08 -10.95 12.00
N GLY A 45 -0.81 -10.83 11.63
CA GLY A 45 -0.11 -9.58 11.36
C GLY A 45 -0.27 -9.19 9.89
N VAL A 46 -0.60 -7.94 9.63
CA VAL A 46 -0.75 -7.40 8.26
C VAL A 46 0.06 -6.12 8.12
N ASP A 47 1.02 -6.13 7.21
CA ASP A 47 1.73 -4.95 6.72
C ASP A 47 0.94 -4.34 5.56
N THR A 48 0.46 -3.10 5.75
CA THR A 48 -0.43 -2.40 4.81
C THR A 48 0.35 -1.54 3.81
N GLY A 49 1.12 -2.18 2.95
CA GLY A 49 1.88 -1.48 1.91
C GLY A 49 1.02 -0.88 0.80
N SER A 50 1.56 0.07 0.06
CA SER A 50 0.85 0.74 -1.06
C SER A 50 0.92 -0.02 -2.38
N SER A 51 1.91 -0.89 -2.56
CA SER A 51 2.15 -1.71 -3.76
C SER A 51 2.01 -3.21 -3.49
N ALA A 52 2.23 -3.64 -2.26
CA ALA A 52 2.08 -5.01 -1.82
C ALA A 52 1.47 -5.03 -0.41
N VAL A 53 0.83 -6.13 -0.06
CA VAL A 53 0.36 -6.45 1.29
C VAL A 53 1.14 -7.65 1.77
N GLY A 54 1.82 -7.50 2.91
CA GLY A 54 2.40 -8.62 3.63
C GLY A 54 1.42 -9.16 4.66
N SER A 55 1.30 -10.48 4.80
CA SER A 55 0.54 -11.07 5.89
C SER A 55 1.27 -12.26 6.47
N ALA A 56 1.26 -12.37 7.79
CA ALA A 56 1.86 -13.45 8.55
C ALA A 56 0.90 -13.88 9.65
N VAL A 57 0.80 -15.18 9.87
CA VAL A 57 0.02 -15.73 10.99
C VAL A 57 0.96 -16.47 11.92
N ALA A 58 0.93 -16.12 13.20
CA ALA A 58 1.73 -16.74 14.23
C ALA A 58 0.84 -17.32 15.35
N ASP A 59 1.35 -18.35 16.02
CA ASP A 59 0.79 -18.87 17.26
C ASP A 59 1.22 -18.04 18.48
N GLU A 60 0.73 -18.36 19.66
CA GLU A 60 1.11 -17.68 20.92
C GLU A 60 2.60 -17.80 21.25
N LYS A 61 3.30 -18.78 20.70
CA LYS A 61 4.73 -19.02 20.90
C LYS A 61 5.59 -18.24 19.92
N GLY A 62 4.96 -17.49 18.99
CA GLY A 62 5.65 -16.76 17.93
C GLY A 62 6.05 -17.62 16.72
N THR A 63 5.57 -18.87 16.64
CA THR A 63 5.84 -19.72 15.48
C THR A 63 4.97 -19.28 14.31
N VAL A 64 5.60 -18.92 13.19
CA VAL A 64 4.89 -18.53 11.98
C VAL A 64 4.34 -19.76 11.28
N VAL A 65 3.02 -19.81 11.10
CA VAL A 65 2.30 -20.93 10.44
C VAL A 65 1.84 -20.59 9.04
N TYR A 66 1.80 -19.32 8.69
CA TYR A 66 1.42 -18.82 7.36
C TYR A 66 2.16 -17.55 7.06
N LEU A 67 2.61 -17.40 5.82
CA LEU A 67 3.25 -16.19 5.32
C LEU A 67 2.81 -15.96 3.89
N SER A 68 2.40 -14.73 3.57
CA SER A 68 2.08 -14.34 2.19
C SER A 68 2.48 -12.92 1.89
N GLN A 69 2.74 -12.67 0.61
CA GLN A 69 2.91 -11.35 0.04
C GLN A 69 2.05 -11.26 -1.22
N VAL A 70 1.14 -10.29 -1.24
CA VAL A 70 0.20 -10.07 -2.34
C VAL A 70 0.49 -8.73 -3.00
N GLU A 71 0.80 -8.76 -4.28
CA GLU A 71 0.97 -7.54 -5.06
C GLU A 71 -0.39 -6.87 -5.34
N ILE A 72 -0.48 -5.59 -5.04
CA ILE A 72 -1.68 -4.80 -5.24
C ILE A 72 -1.69 -4.26 -6.67
N ARG A 73 -2.87 -4.25 -7.28
CA ARG A 73 -3.09 -3.66 -8.59
C ARG A 73 -2.71 -2.17 -8.64
N ASN A 74 -1.66 -1.83 -9.40
CA ASN A 74 -1.13 -0.47 -9.52
C ASN A 74 -1.55 0.27 -10.81
N ASP A 75 -2.28 -0.40 -11.74
CA ASP A 75 -2.65 0.15 -13.05
C ASP A 75 -3.93 1.03 -13.04
N ILE A 76 -4.58 1.19 -11.89
CA ILE A 76 -5.89 1.86 -11.78
C ILE A 76 -5.81 3.33 -12.22
N ALA A 77 -4.73 4.04 -11.85
CA ALA A 77 -4.54 5.43 -12.26
C ALA A 77 -4.42 5.54 -13.79
N LYS A 78 -3.65 4.62 -14.44
CA LYS A 78 -3.52 4.52 -15.90
C LYS A 78 -4.86 4.25 -16.57
N THR A 79 -5.60 3.26 -16.06
CA THR A 79 -6.92 2.89 -16.57
C THR A 79 -7.93 4.04 -16.42
N MET A 80 -7.89 4.79 -15.33
CA MET A 80 -8.76 5.95 -15.13
C MET A 80 -8.45 7.09 -16.11
N LYS A 81 -7.16 7.33 -16.41
CA LYS A 81 -6.74 8.29 -17.45
C LYS A 81 -7.25 7.85 -18.83
N ALA A 82 -7.08 6.59 -19.21
CA ALA A 82 -7.58 6.04 -20.47
C ALA A 82 -9.10 6.18 -20.61
N ARG A 83 -9.85 5.85 -19.54
CA ARG A 83 -11.31 6.05 -19.49
C ARG A 83 -11.71 7.52 -19.63
N ALA A 84 -10.93 8.45 -19.06
CA ALA A 84 -11.17 9.88 -19.21
C ALA A 84 -10.95 10.33 -20.66
N ALA A 85 -9.86 9.87 -21.30
CA ALA A 85 -9.58 10.14 -22.71
C ALA A 85 -10.68 9.59 -23.63
N SER A 86 -11.10 8.33 -23.43
CA SER A 86 -12.19 7.71 -24.21
C SER A 86 -13.52 8.46 -24.06
N ARG A 87 -13.84 8.96 -22.85
CA ARG A 87 -15.03 9.81 -22.64
C ARG A 87 -14.92 11.14 -23.36
N ARG A 88 -13.71 11.75 -23.37
CA ARG A 88 -13.45 13.00 -24.10
C ARG A 88 -13.66 12.79 -25.60
N ASN A 89 -13.04 11.76 -26.17
CA ASN A 89 -13.17 11.42 -27.59
C ASN A 89 -14.62 11.18 -27.98
N ARG A 90 -15.40 10.42 -27.16
CA ARG A 90 -16.83 10.22 -27.43
C ARG A 90 -17.66 11.50 -27.41
N ARG A 91 -17.32 12.48 -26.57
CA ARG A 91 -17.99 13.77 -26.57
C ARG A 91 -17.67 14.61 -27.80
N GLN A 92 -16.46 14.47 -28.34
CA GLN A 92 -15.97 15.27 -29.49
C GLN A 92 -16.29 14.64 -30.84
N ARG A 93 -16.69 13.36 -30.89
CA ARG A 93 -16.99 12.64 -32.14
C ARG A 93 -18.15 13.18 -32.93
N LYS A 94 -19.11 13.82 -32.28
CA LYS A 94 -20.30 14.38 -32.94
C LYS A 94 -20.17 15.90 -33.01
N THR A 95 -20.73 16.48 -34.05
CA THR A 95 -20.73 17.92 -34.37
C THR A 95 -21.16 18.82 -33.23
N ARG A 96 -21.88 18.30 -32.24
CA ARG A 96 -22.34 19.08 -31.09
C ARG A 96 -21.48 18.83 -29.86
N TYR A 97 -20.68 19.83 -29.47
CA TYR A 97 -19.92 19.80 -28.23
C TYR A 97 -20.82 19.70 -27.01
N ARG A 98 -20.54 18.76 -26.11
CA ARG A 98 -21.20 18.65 -24.82
C ARG A 98 -20.19 18.97 -23.70
N LYS A 99 -20.53 19.95 -22.87
CA LYS A 99 -19.69 20.28 -21.71
C LYS A 99 -19.49 19.09 -20.79
N ALA A 100 -18.29 18.97 -20.21
CA ALA A 100 -17.99 17.95 -19.23
C ALA A 100 -18.78 18.19 -17.94
N ARG A 101 -19.44 17.15 -17.42
CA ARG A 101 -20.21 17.24 -16.17
C ARG A 101 -19.30 17.05 -14.95
N TRP A 102 -18.44 18.00 -14.67
CA TRP A 102 -17.49 17.98 -13.56
C TRP A 102 -18.19 17.99 -12.20
N ARG A 103 -19.19 18.87 -12.06
CA ARG A 103 -19.84 19.18 -10.79
C ARG A 103 -20.55 17.99 -10.16
N ASN A 104 -21.09 17.08 -10.98
CA ASN A 104 -21.74 15.88 -10.47
C ASN A 104 -20.81 14.95 -9.66
N ARG A 105 -19.49 15.13 -9.77
CA ARG A 105 -18.50 14.36 -9.02
C ARG A 105 -17.92 15.15 -7.85
N LYS A 106 -17.61 16.43 -8.08
CA LYS A 106 -17.02 17.33 -7.09
C LYS A 106 -17.99 17.60 -5.92
N ASN A 107 -19.26 17.77 -6.24
CA ASN A 107 -20.34 18.03 -5.28
C ASN A 107 -21.13 16.75 -4.91
N SER A 108 -20.52 15.58 -5.03
CA SER A 108 -21.14 14.37 -4.53
C SER A 108 -21.29 14.49 -3.02
N ILE A 109 -22.52 14.62 -2.55
CA ILE A 109 -22.94 14.73 -1.14
C ILE A 109 -22.60 13.45 -0.34
N ARG A 110 -22.11 12.39 -0.98
CA ARG A 110 -21.69 11.16 -0.33
C ARG A 110 -20.44 11.42 0.50
N THR A 111 -20.63 11.68 1.77
CA THR A 111 -19.57 11.70 2.78
C THR A 111 -18.83 10.36 2.76
N GLY A 112 -17.51 10.37 2.93
CA GLY A 112 -16.71 9.15 2.95
C GLY A 112 -16.39 8.54 1.58
N ARG A 113 -16.54 9.26 0.48
CA ARG A 113 -16.18 8.76 -0.85
C ARG A 113 -14.68 8.75 -1.05
N PHE A 114 -14.12 7.56 -1.09
CA PHE A 114 -12.73 7.35 -1.52
C PHE A 114 -12.58 7.47 -3.04
N SER A 115 -11.38 7.86 -3.49
CA SER A 115 -11.02 7.77 -4.90
C SER A 115 -11.06 6.30 -5.37
N PRO A 116 -11.30 6.01 -6.67
CA PRO A 116 -11.31 4.63 -7.16
C PRO A 116 -10.02 3.86 -6.85
N THR A 117 -8.87 4.54 -6.89
CA THR A 117 -7.57 3.95 -6.56
C THR A 117 -7.50 3.58 -5.08
N MET A 118 -7.91 4.48 -4.19
CA MET A 118 -7.91 4.22 -2.76
C MET A 118 -8.88 3.08 -2.40
N LYS A 119 -10.10 3.12 -2.96
CA LYS A 119 -11.07 2.05 -2.76
C LYS A 119 -10.53 0.69 -3.18
N SER A 120 -9.90 0.62 -4.37
CA SER A 120 -9.31 -0.64 -4.85
C SER A 120 -8.19 -1.16 -3.96
N LYS A 121 -7.36 -0.27 -3.39
CA LYS A 121 -6.32 -0.67 -2.43
C LYS A 121 -6.94 -1.21 -1.15
N ILE A 122 -7.89 -0.51 -0.57
CA ILE A 122 -8.62 -0.97 0.64
C ILE A 122 -9.27 -2.33 0.39
N ASP A 123 -9.97 -2.48 -0.74
CA ASP A 123 -10.63 -3.74 -1.09
C ASP A 123 -9.63 -4.90 -1.26
N ALA A 124 -8.40 -4.61 -1.74
CA ALA A 124 -7.34 -5.62 -1.86
C ALA A 124 -6.85 -6.09 -0.48
N HIS A 125 -6.59 -5.16 0.45
CA HIS A 125 -6.21 -5.50 1.83
C HIS A 125 -7.31 -6.31 2.53
N LEU A 126 -8.56 -5.87 2.44
CA LEU A 126 -9.68 -6.58 3.05
C LEU A 126 -9.89 -7.98 2.45
N ARG A 127 -9.59 -8.16 1.15
CA ARG A 127 -9.67 -9.47 0.49
C ARG A 127 -8.64 -10.42 1.06
N GLU A 128 -7.39 -9.98 1.24
CA GLU A 128 -6.34 -10.79 1.82
C GLU A 128 -6.68 -11.20 3.26
N ILE A 129 -7.09 -10.25 4.09
CA ILE A 129 -7.51 -10.55 5.47
C ILE A 129 -8.63 -11.60 5.50
N ARG A 130 -9.67 -11.42 4.69
CA ARG A 130 -10.78 -12.38 4.61
C ARG A 130 -10.34 -13.74 4.09
N PHE A 131 -9.40 -13.77 3.15
CA PHE A 131 -8.84 -15.01 2.63
C PHE A 131 -8.12 -15.78 3.74
N VAL A 132 -7.23 -15.12 4.48
CA VAL A 132 -6.50 -15.77 5.60
C VAL A 132 -7.47 -16.23 6.70
N GLN A 133 -8.47 -15.42 7.05
CA GLN A 133 -9.52 -15.82 8.01
C GLN A 133 -10.32 -17.05 7.54
N SER A 134 -10.51 -17.22 6.23
CA SER A 134 -11.18 -18.40 5.69
C SER A 134 -10.33 -19.66 5.79
N LEU A 135 -9.00 -19.51 5.85
CA LEU A 135 -8.05 -20.62 5.95
C LEU A 135 -7.75 -21.03 7.38
N LEU A 136 -7.61 -20.06 8.27
CA LEU A 136 -7.08 -20.26 9.62
C LEU A 136 -8.00 -19.64 10.68
N PRO A 137 -8.06 -20.22 11.90
CA PRO A 137 -8.87 -19.69 13.00
C PRO A 137 -8.16 -18.48 13.65
N ILE A 138 -8.30 -17.33 13.03
CA ILE A 138 -7.69 -16.08 13.49
C ILE A 138 -8.46 -15.54 14.69
N ALA A 139 -7.80 -15.42 15.83
CA ALA A 139 -8.36 -14.86 17.06
C ALA A 139 -8.16 -13.35 17.15
N SER A 140 -7.01 -12.84 16.66
CA SER A 140 -6.68 -11.41 16.68
C SER A 140 -6.02 -10.96 15.38
N ILE A 141 -6.20 -9.69 15.03
CA ILE A 141 -5.60 -9.07 13.84
C ILE A 141 -4.80 -7.86 14.30
N VAL A 142 -3.53 -7.81 13.93
CA VAL A 142 -2.62 -6.70 14.16
C VAL A 142 -2.31 -6.05 12.82
N LEU A 143 -2.63 -4.76 12.69
CA LEU A 143 -2.35 -3.99 11.47
C LEU A 143 -1.18 -3.07 11.73
N GLU A 144 -0.17 -3.12 10.87
CA GLU A 144 0.86 -2.10 10.85
C GLU A 144 0.28 -0.83 10.20
N THR A 145 0.21 0.25 10.98
CA THR A 145 -0.21 1.56 10.50
C THR A 145 1.01 2.47 10.43
N GLY A 146 1.42 2.83 9.23
CA GLY A 146 2.47 3.83 9.01
C GLY A 146 1.99 5.20 9.48
N THR A 147 2.37 5.60 10.69
CA THR A 147 2.08 6.92 11.25
C THR A 147 3.22 7.91 11.03
N PHE A 148 4.20 7.55 10.22
CA PHE A 148 5.37 8.39 9.96
C PHE A 148 5.01 9.56 9.05
N ASP A 149 4.98 10.75 9.63
CA ASP A 149 4.73 12.01 8.92
C ASP A 149 5.97 12.90 8.96
N PRO A 150 6.80 12.90 7.89
CA PRO A 150 8.02 13.71 7.83
C PRO A 150 7.74 15.22 7.94
N HIS A 151 6.57 15.67 7.49
CA HIS A 151 6.19 17.08 7.60
C HIS A 151 5.88 17.46 9.04
N ALA A 152 5.10 16.64 9.74
CA ALA A 152 4.76 16.86 11.14
C ALA A 152 5.99 16.78 12.05
N LEU A 153 6.96 15.90 11.73
CA LEU A 153 8.23 15.84 12.47
C LEU A 153 9.10 17.10 12.30
N LYS A 154 9.07 17.73 11.12
CA LYS A 154 9.80 18.98 10.86
C LYS A 154 9.06 20.21 11.36
N ASN A 155 7.74 20.22 11.27
CA ASN A 155 6.89 21.32 11.68
C ASN A 155 5.58 20.80 12.29
N PRO A 156 5.48 20.71 13.63
CA PRO A 156 4.29 20.21 14.33
C PRO A 156 3.01 21.02 14.05
N GLU A 157 3.13 22.30 13.64
CA GLU A 157 1.97 23.12 13.32
C GLU A 157 1.15 22.59 12.13
N VAL A 158 1.76 21.73 11.29
CA VAL A 158 1.11 21.09 10.16
C VAL A 158 -0.12 20.29 10.60
N LEU A 159 -0.08 19.67 11.77
CA LEU A 159 -1.17 18.88 12.32
C LEU A 159 -2.40 19.77 12.62
N GLN A 160 -2.19 21.00 13.06
CA GLN A 160 -3.26 21.96 13.33
C GLN A 160 -3.72 22.70 12.08
N LYS A 161 -2.78 23.04 11.19
CA LYS A 161 -3.02 23.83 9.97
C LYS A 161 -2.67 23.01 8.74
N LYS A 162 -3.56 22.11 8.32
CA LYS A 162 -3.35 21.15 7.21
C LYS A 162 -2.90 21.76 5.88
N TRP A 163 -3.12 23.06 5.64
CA TRP A 163 -2.65 23.75 4.45
C TRP A 163 -1.12 23.89 4.40
N PHE A 164 -0.41 23.80 5.52
CA PHE A 164 1.05 23.76 5.56
C PHE A 164 1.65 22.51 4.89
N TYR A 165 0.88 21.42 4.71
CA TYR A 165 1.36 20.28 3.91
C TYR A 165 1.67 20.66 2.47
N GLN A 166 1.08 21.73 1.96
CA GLN A 166 1.36 22.23 0.61
C GLN A 166 2.59 23.16 0.57
N LYS A 167 3.11 23.56 1.72
CA LYS A 167 4.28 24.41 1.86
C LYS A 167 5.52 23.57 2.20
N GLY A 168 6.04 22.84 1.22
CA GLY A 168 7.31 22.15 1.34
C GLY A 168 8.51 23.10 1.41
N ILE A 169 9.71 22.56 1.56
CA ILE A 169 11.00 23.29 1.62
C ILE A 169 11.16 24.27 0.44
N ASN A 170 10.64 23.92 -0.74
CA ASN A 170 10.74 24.72 -1.96
C ASN A 170 9.58 25.72 -2.12
N TYR A 171 8.73 25.89 -1.11
CA TYR A 171 7.59 26.79 -1.20
C TYR A 171 8.06 28.24 -1.37
N GLY A 172 7.47 28.93 -2.34
CA GLY A 172 7.86 30.30 -2.72
C GLY A 172 8.97 30.40 -3.75
N PHE A 173 9.59 29.28 -4.13
CA PHE A 173 10.59 29.24 -5.20
C PHE A 173 10.02 28.64 -6.48
N ALA A 174 10.46 29.15 -7.64
CA ALA A 174 10.01 28.70 -8.95
C ALA A 174 10.31 27.19 -9.19
N ASN A 175 11.43 26.70 -8.67
CA ASN A 175 11.86 25.31 -8.76
C ASN A 175 12.94 24.96 -7.71
N THR A 176 13.29 23.70 -7.59
CA THR A 176 14.33 23.21 -6.67
C THR A 176 15.70 23.87 -6.91
N LYS A 177 16.04 24.16 -8.17
CA LYS A 177 17.30 24.85 -8.50
C LYS A 177 17.35 26.25 -7.87
N ALA A 178 16.26 27.03 -8.02
CA ALA A 178 16.19 28.36 -7.43
C ALA A 178 16.31 28.31 -5.90
N TYR A 179 15.64 27.37 -5.25
CA TYR A 179 15.74 27.17 -3.82
C TYR A 179 17.17 26.87 -3.38
N VAL A 180 17.84 25.87 -4.02
CA VAL A 180 19.21 25.45 -3.64
C VAL A 180 20.21 26.59 -3.85
N LEU A 181 20.12 27.30 -4.98
CA LEU A 181 21.00 28.43 -5.25
C LEU A 181 20.84 29.55 -4.21
N THR A 182 19.60 29.84 -3.81
CA THR A 182 19.32 30.85 -2.77
C THR A 182 19.81 30.37 -1.39
N ARG A 183 19.55 29.11 -1.05
CA ARG A 183 20.03 28.50 0.21
C ARG A 183 21.54 28.60 0.35
N ASP A 184 22.26 28.34 -0.73
CA ASP A 184 23.73 28.29 -0.76
C ASP A 184 24.36 29.64 -1.14
N GLY A 185 23.58 30.73 -1.11
CA GLY A 185 24.06 32.09 -1.37
C GLY A 185 24.70 32.27 -2.75
N TYR A 186 24.22 31.52 -3.76
CA TYR A 186 24.79 31.50 -5.12
C TYR A 186 26.30 31.18 -5.13
N THR A 187 26.76 30.43 -4.16
CA THR A 187 28.18 30.04 -4.01
C THR A 187 28.35 28.54 -4.22
N CYS A 188 29.36 28.14 -4.97
CA CYS A 188 29.69 26.73 -5.14
C CYS A 188 30.16 26.12 -3.82
N GLN A 189 29.47 25.09 -3.31
CA GLN A 189 29.78 24.43 -2.05
C GLN A 189 31.08 23.57 -2.13
N ASN A 190 31.48 23.19 -3.35
CA ASN A 190 32.70 22.40 -3.54
C ASN A 190 33.97 23.26 -3.53
N CYS A 191 33.95 24.39 -4.26
CA CYS A 191 35.13 25.27 -4.34
C CYS A 191 35.05 26.53 -3.46
N THR A 192 33.92 26.72 -2.73
CA THR A 192 33.68 27.87 -1.83
C THR A 192 33.94 29.22 -2.49
N GLY A 193 33.56 29.35 -3.79
CA GLY A 193 33.74 30.58 -4.55
C GLY A 193 35.18 30.82 -5.14
N LYS A 194 36.10 29.90 -4.96
CA LYS A 194 37.46 30.02 -5.51
C LYS A 194 37.53 29.89 -7.04
N SER A 195 36.57 29.20 -7.64
CA SER A 195 36.47 29.14 -9.11
C SER A 195 35.93 30.45 -9.64
N LYS A 196 36.50 30.98 -10.72
CA LYS A 196 36.03 32.14 -11.44
C LYS A 196 34.82 31.83 -12.35
N ASP A 197 34.39 30.55 -12.38
CA ASP A 197 33.21 30.14 -13.17
C ASP A 197 31.92 30.57 -12.48
N THR A 198 31.14 31.39 -13.16
CA THR A 198 29.85 31.89 -12.69
C THR A 198 28.69 30.91 -12.93
N ARG A 199 28.95 29.82 -13.65
CA ARG A 199 27.92 28.80 -13.95
C ARG A 199 27.76 27.84 -12.80
N LEU A 200 26.65 27.96 -12.09
CA LEU A 200 26.30 27.05 -10.99
C LEU A 200 25.34 25.98 -11.47
N ALA A 201 25.70 24.72 -11.22
CA ALA A 201 24.83 23.56 -11.45
C ALA A 201 24.40 22.95 -10.11
N VAL A 202 23.13 22.55 -10.04
CA VAL A 202 22.58 21.84 -8.88
C VAL A 202 22.48 20.37 -9.23
N HIS A 203 23.09 19.52 -8.40
CA HIS A 203 23.04 18.08 -8.54
C HIS A 203 22.75 17.39 -7.20
N HIS A 204 22.34 16.13 -7.25
CA HIS A 204 22.12 15.33 -6.06
C HIS A 204 23.45 14.88 -5.46
N LEU A 205 23.62 15.01 -4.14
CA LEU A 205 24.77 14.44 -3.42
C LEU A 205 24.74 12.91 -3.42
N VAL A 206 23.53 12.35 -3.36
CA VAL A 206 23.29 10.91 -3.50
C VAL A 206 22.38 10.71 -4.71
N PHE A 207 22.75 9.78 -5.61
CA PHE A 207 21.94 9.51 -6.80
C PHE A 207 20.55 9.00 -6.42
N ARG A 208 19.52 9.43 -7.15
CA ARG A 208 18.13 8.96 -6.96
C ARG A 208 17.97 7.44 -7.02
N SER A 209 18.81 6.76 -7.80
CA SER A 209 18.85 5.30 -7.87
C SER A 209 19.20 4.63 -6.53
N HIS A 210 19.86 5.35 -5.62
CA HIS A 210 20.24 4.84 -4.30
C HIS A 210 19.23 5.22 -3.20
N THR A 211 18.44 6.25 -3.40
CA THR A 211 17.50 6.76 -2.37
C THR A 211 16.05 6.40 -2.65
N GLY A 212 15.72 5.88 -3.84
CA GLY A 212 14.36 5.47 -4.21
C GLY A 212 13.33 6.60 -4.25
N SER A 213 13.73 7.87 -4.20
CA SER A 213 12.85 9.04 -4.18
C SER A 213 13.11 9.99 -5.35
#